data_e91e103ff200bd8a5dfb4a82b1aa234e
#
_entry.id   e91e103ff200bd8a5dfb4a82b1aa234e
#
_cell.length_a   1.000
_cell.length_b   1.000
_cell.length_c   1.000
_cell.angle_alpha   90.00
_cell.angle_beta   90.00
_cell.angle_gamma   90.00
#
_symmetry.space_group_name_H-M   'P 1'
#
loop_
_entity.id
_entity.type
_entity.pdbx_description
1 polymer ?
#
loop_
_entity_poly.entity_id
_entity_poly.type
_entity_poly.pdbx_seq_one_letter_code
_entity_poly.pdbx_strand_id
1 'polypeptide(L)'
;MDNIKFTPQDILHKQFKERNIGKGYDEADVDSFLDDVIKDYDTFNKEVDRLNSENERLRAKVDELNRQVEVGSSMNNGAASQRVSNAT
;
A
#
# COMPACT_ATOMS: atom_id res chain seq x y z
N MET A 1 -4.70 -7.03 -3.02
CA MET A 1 -4.35 -6.51 -4.37
C MET A 1 -4.61 -7.59 -5.41
N ASP A 2 -5.82 -7.59 -5.92
CA ASP A 2 -6.29 -8.68 -6.79
C ASP A 2 -5.72 -8.60 -8.19
N ASN A 3 -5.12 -7.46 -8.56
CA ASN A 3 -4.62 -7.24 -9.92
C ASN A 3 -3.16 -7.63 -10.10
N ILE A 4 -2.53 -8.14 -9.07
CA ILE A 4 -1.14 -8.55 -9.14
C ILE A 4 -1.05 -9.94 -9.74
N LYS A 5 -0.22 -10.08 -10.76
CA LYS A 5 -0.07 -11.34 -11.48
C LYS A 5 0.94 -12.28 -10.83
N PHE A 6 2.03 -11.74 -10.29
CA PHE A 6 3.13 -12.56 -9.78
C PHE A 6 3.39 -12.32 -8.31
N THR A 7 3.70 -13.41 -7.61
CA THR A 7 4.27 -13.37 -6.28
C THR A 7 5.80 -13.36 -6.40
N PRO A 8 6.52 -13.01 -5.33
CA PRO A 8 7.98 -13.14 -5.35
C PRO A 8 8.45 -14.55 -5.69
N GLN A 9 7.73 -15.58 -5.23
CA GLN A 9 8.07 -16.96 -5.53
C GLN A 9 7.90 -17.28 -7.02
N ASP A 10 6.86 -16.74 -7.63
CA ASP A 10 6.66 -16.92 -9.07
C ASP A 10 7.83 -16.35 -9.85
N ILE A 11 8.32 -15.18 -9.44
CA ILE A 11 9.46 -14.55 -10.10
C ILE A 11 10.73 -15.36 -9.87
N LEU A 12 10.95 -15.81 -8.64
CA LEU A 12 12.12 -16.61 -8.29
C LEU A 12 12.21 -17.90 -9.08
N HIS A 13 11.08 -18.54 -9.31
CA HIS A 13 11.02 -19.85 -9.98
C HIS A 13 10.69 -19.76 -11.45
N LYS A 14 10.69 -18.57 -12.02
CA LYS A 14 10.37 -18.39 -13.44
C LYS A 14 11.39 -19.10 -14.31
N GLN A 15 10.90 -19.89 -15.24
CA GLN A 15 11.73 -20.53 -16.25
C GLN A 15 11.33 -20.01 -17.62
N PHE A 16 12.32 -19.64 -18.41
CA PHE A 16 12.10 -19.11 -19.75
C PHE A 16 12.32 -20.20 -20.78
N LYS A 17 11.62 -20.08 -21.89
CA LYS A 17 11.83 -20.95 -23.03
C LYS A 17 13.22 -20.74 -23.59
N GLU A 18 13.84 -21.84 -23.99
CA GLU A 18 15.12 -21.77 -24.68
C GLU A 18 14.90 -21.47 -26.16
N ARG A 19 15.92 -20.88 -26.77
CA ARG A 19 15.88 -20.63 -28.21
C ARG A 19 15.89 -21.95 -28.96
N ASN A 20 15.18 -21.97 -30.11
CA ASN A 20 15.17 -23.16 -30.96
C ASN A 20 16.51 -23.36 -31.66
N ILE A 21 17.22 -22.27 -31.95
CA ILE A 21 18.48 -22.29 -32.65
C ILE A 21 19.49 -21.47 -31.84
N GLY A 22 20.64 -22.05 -31.59
CA GLY A 22 21.70 -21.41 -30.82
C GLY A 22 21.46 -21.57 -29.32
N LYS A 23 22.19 -20.79 -28.52
CA LYS A 23 22.10 -20.83 -27.07
C LYS A 23 21.40 -19.58 -26.56
N GLY A 24 20.68 -19.74 -25.46
CA GLY A 24 20.04 -18.63 -24.80
C GLY A 24 18.56 -18.83 -24.70
N TYR A 25 17.90 -17.86 -24.10
CA TYR A 25 16.45 -17.89 -23.92
C TYR A 25 15.76 -17.16 -25.06
N ASP A 26 14.48 -17.50 -25.25
CA ASP A 26 13.63 -16.83 -26.24
C ASP A 26 13.38 -15.39 -25.79
N GLU A 27 13.81 -14.43 -26.60
CA GLU A 27 13.67 -13.01 -26.28
C GLU A 27 12.22 -12.60 -26.08
N ALA A 28 11.32 -13.10 -26.93
CA ALA A 28 9.90 -12.76 -26.83
C ALA A 28 9.32 -13.23 -25.51
N ASP A 29 9.73 -14.40 -25.04
CA ASP A 29 9.27 -14.94 -23.77
C ASP A 29 9.76 -14.09 -22.60
N VAL A 30 11.03 -13.67 -22.64
CA VAL A 30 11.60 -12.82 -21.61
C VAL A 30 10.91 -11.45 -21.61
N ASP A 31 10.74 -10.85 -22.77
CA ASP A 31 10.07 -9.54 -22.88
C ASP A 31 8.64 -9.57 -22.38
N SER A 32 7.91 -10.62 -22.70
CA SER A 32 6.53 -10.78 -22.24
C SER A 32 6.47 -10.87 -20.72
N PHE A 33 7.39 -11.61 -20.12
CA PHE A 33 7.47 -11.72 -18.67
C PHE A 33 7.78 -10.35 -18.04
N LEU A 34 8.74 -9.64 -18.60
CA LEU A 34 9.13 -8.33 -18.07
C LEU A 34 8.00 -7.31 -18.19
N ASP A 35 7.23 -7.38 -19.27
CA ASP A 35 6.05 -6.51 -19.43
C ASP A 35 5.05 -6.76 -18.29
N ASP A 36 4.82 -8.01 -17.95
CA ASP A 36 3.93 -8.35 -16.85
C ASP A 36 4.47 -7.89 -15.50
N VAL A 37 5.78 -8.01 -15.30
CA VAL A 37 6.42 -7.51 -14.07
C VAL A 37 6.27 -5.99 -13.97
N ILE A 38 6.45 -5.28 -15.08
CA ILE A 38 6.28 -3.82 -15.12
C ILE A 38 4.86 -3.44 -14.73
N LYS A 39 3.87 -4.16 -15.25
CA LYS A 39 2.47 -3.90 -14.90
C LYS A 39 2.21 -4.12 -13.41
N ASP A 40 2.77 -5.18 -12.85
CA ASP A 40 2.64 -5.45 -11.42
C ASP A 40 3.29 -4.33 -10.59
N TYR A 41 4.45 -3.89 -11.02
CA TYR A 41 5.16 -2.79 -10.33
C TYR A 41 4.32 -1.51 -10.34
N ASP A 42 3.74 -1.20 -11.48
CA ASP A 42 2.86 -0.03 -11.61
C ASP A 42 1.64 -0.16 -10.68
N THR A 43 1.05 -1.34 -10.61
CA THR A 43 -0.09 -1.60 -9.73
C THR A 43 0.30 -1.41 -8.27
N PHE A 44 1.46 -1.91 -7.86
CA PHE A 44 1.96 -1.72 -6.50
C PHE A 44 2.19 -0.25 -6.19
N ASN A 45 2.78 0.50 -7.12
CA ASN A 45 3.03 1.92 -6.91
C ASN A 45 1.73 2.71 -6.73
N LYS A 46 0.72 2.40 -7.54
CA LYS A 46 -0.60 3.01 -7.40
C LYS A 46 -1.24 2.67 -6.07
N GLU A 47 -1.08 1.44 -5.62
CA GLU A 47 -1.62 1.01 -4.33
C GLU A 47 -0.91 1.69 -3.17
N VAL A 48 0.41 1.87 -3.27
CA VAL A 48 1.17 2.61 -2.26
C VAL A 48 0.67 4.05 -2.18
N ASP A 49 0.47 4.70 -3.33
CA ASP A 49 -0.05 6.07 -3.36
C ASP A 49 -1.44 6.15 -2.74
N ARG A 50 -2.30 5.20 -3.06
CA ARG A 50 -3.64 5.14 -2.49
C ARG A 50 -3.58 5.00 -0.97
N LEU A 51 -2.73 4.10 -0.48
CA LEU A 51 -2.58 3.85 0.95
C LEU A 51 -1.99 5.06 1.68
N ASN A 52 -1.05 5.75 1.06
CA ASN A 52 -0.49 6.96 1.64
C ASN A 52 -1.55 8.06 1.77
N SER A 53 -2.38 8.23 0.75
CA SER A 53 -3.48 9.18 0.80
C SER A 53 -4.50 8.80 1.87
N GLU A 54 -4.82 7.53 1.98
CA GLU A 54 -5.73 7.02 3.01
C GLU A 54 -5.16 7.23 4.40
N ASN A 55 -3.85 7.02 4.58
CA ASN A 55 -3.18 7.29 5.85
C ASN A 55 -3.27 8.76 6.23
N GLU A 56 -3.05 9.66 5.28
CA GLU A 56 -3.17 11.10 5.54
C GLU A 56 -4.60 11.46 5.95
N ARG A 57 -5.57 10.91 5.25
CA ARG A 57 -6.99 11.14 5.57
C ARG A 57 -7.31 10.65 6.98
N LEU A 58 -6.85 9.45 7.34
CA LEU A 58 -7.11 8.88 8.65
C LEU A 58 -6.40 9.66 9.75
N ARG A 59 -5.18 10.12 9.53
CA ARG A 59 -4.47 10.96 10.49
C ARG A 59 -5.20 12.28 10.73
N ALA A 60 -5.68 12.89 9.67
CA ALA A 60 -6.48 14.11 9.80
C ALA A 60 -7.76 13.84 10.57
N LYS A 61 -8.38 12.69 10.34
CA LYS A 61 -9.60 12.30 11.07
C LYS A 61 -9.31 12.09 12.54
N VAL A 62 -8.21 11.46 12.88
CA VAL A 62 -7.79 11.25 14.26
C VAL A 62 -7.57 12.61 14.94
N ASP A 63 -6.87 13.52 14.27
CA ASP A 63 -6.63 14.86 14.81
C ASP A 63 -7.93 15.60 15.06
N GLU A 64 -8.85 15.50 14.12
CA GLU A 64 -10.15 16.14 14.25
C GLU A 64 -10.95 15.58 15.43
N LEU A 65 -10.95 14.26 15.57
CA LEU A 65 -11.63 13.61 16.69
C LEU A 65 -11.00 13.97 18.03
N ASN A 66 -9.68 14.08 18.09
CA ASN A 66 -8.98 14.50 19.30
C ASN A 66 -9.38 15.93 19.68
N ARG A 67 -9.46 16.83 18.70
CA ARG A 67 -9.88 18.21 18.95
C ARG A 67 -11.32 18.28 19.44
N GLN A 68 -12.21 17.47 18.87
CA GLN A 68 -13.61 17.40 19.31
C GLN A 68 -13.72 16.90 20.75
N VAL A 69 -12.93 15.90 21.09
CA VAL A 69 -12.89 15.39 22.45
C VAL A 69 -12.41 16.46 23.43
N GLU A 70 -11.36 17.18 23.09
CA GLU A 70 -10.82 18.25 23.94
C GLU A 70 -11.84 19.38 24.12
N VAL A 71 -12.50 19.80 23.03
CA VAL A 71 -13.52 20.84 23.11
C VAL A 71 -14.70 20.39 23.96
N GLY A 72 -15.19 19.16 23.71
CA GLY A 72 -16.29 18.61 24.51
C GLY A 72 -15.94 18.51 25.98
N SER A 73 -14.70 18.12 26.26
CA SER A 73 -14.20 18.02 27.61
C SER A 73 -14.16 19.39 28.29
N SER A 74 -13.67 20.40 27.59
CA SER A 74 -13.63 21.78 28.09
C SER A 74 -15.02 22.33 28.37
N MET A 75 -16.00 21.98 27.53
CA MET A 75 -17.36 22.46 27.68
C MET A 75 -18.14 21.74 28.78
N ASN A 76 -17.72 20.55 29.15
CA ASN A 76 -18.42 19.72 30.12
C ASN A 76 -17.98 19.96 31.56
N ASN A 77 -17.13 20.88 31.81
CA ASN A 77 -16.58 21.29 33.11
C ASN A 77 -15.30 20.52 33.49
N GLY A 78 -14.73 20.87 34.63
CA GLY A 78 -13.39 20.47 35.02
C GLY A 78 -13.18 18.97 35.20
N ALA A 79 -14.11 18.28 35.81
CA ALA A 79 -13.94 16.86 36.08
C ALA A 79 -13.87 16.06 34.79
N ALA A 80 -14.73 16.36 33.85
CA ALA A 80 -14.73 15.69 32.56
C ALA A 80 -13.48 16.02 31.76
N SER A 81 -13.03 17.25 31.82
CA SER A 81 -11.82 17.70 31.16
C SER A 81 -10.62 16.89 31.60
N GLN A 82 -10.47 16.71 32.90
CA GLN A 82 -9.33 16.01 33.46
C GLN A 82 -9.30 14.55 33.01
N ARG A 83 -10.45 13.90 33.00
CA ARG A 83 -10.48 12.51 32.58
C ARG A 83 -10.11 12.34 31.12
N VAL A 84 -10.62 13.20 30.26
CA VAL A 84 -10.33 13.14 28.84
C VAL A 84 -8.87 13.47 28.58
N SER A 85 -8.33 14.44 29.25
CA SER A 85 -6.92 14.80 29.11
C SER A 85 -6.02 13.63 29.45
N ASN A 86 -6.37 12.88 30.49
CA ASN A 86 -5.58 11.72 30.90
C ASN A 86 -5.72 10.55 29.92
N ALA A 87 -6.82 10.46 29.20
CA ALA A 87 -7.06 9.40 28.24
C ALA A 87 -6.30 9.61 26.94
N THR A 88 -5.93 10.82 26.66
CA THR A 88 -5.18 11.12 25.44
C THR A 88 -3.71 11.29 25.72
#